data_a021f4a075b45a1554e226d33cabcb8b
#
_entry.id   a021f4a075b45a1554e226d33cabcb8b
#
_cell.length_a   1.000
_cell.length_b   1.000
_cell.length_c   1.000
_cell.angle_alpha   90.00
_cell.angle_beta   90.00
_cell.angle_gamma   90.00
#
_symmetry.space_group_name_H-M   'P 1'
#
loop_
_entity.id
_entity.type
_entity.pdbx_description
1 polymer ?
#
loop_
_entity_poly.entity_id
_entity_poly.type
_entity_poly.pdbx_seq_one_letter_code
_entity_poly.pdbx_strand_id
1 'polypeptide(L)'
;MPGTVRAVSEPTRNSAPDSSVMQIDEPSFLGNRLQRETLLTDTDGRQFRVAEMMGKPLILLLSYYGCDGSCPTMNAELAKVLEKVKRFQLGKDYRVLTVSFDKRDTAATAKDFLAKSAGVPEAMVGGWRHAVLQAGDVQGFAGEVGFRFFWSDAAKAFLHPNVLVFLTPEGRVARYIYGTRMDVQTIELAITDADWERISSSTAVFDMITGACFSYNYAEGRYQWNYSLLAGVGSLLLGLVSMGTGAVIYRRRMARRQREGIEGKKGEAGHA
;
A
#
# COMPACT_ATOMS: atom_id res chain seq x y z
N MET A 1 -19.95 -12.78 52.85
CA MET A 1 -19.05 -13.35 51.84
C MET A 1 -18.18 -12.20 51.31
N PRO A 2 -16.86 -12.18 51.53
CA PRO A 2 -15.99 -11.10 51.05
C PRO A 2 -15.65 -11.34 49.60
N GLY A 3 -15.93 -10.33 48.73
CA GLY A 3 -15.58 -10.34 47.34
C GLY A 3 -14.07 -10.20 47.13
N THR A 4 -13.50 -11.11 46.35
CA THR A 4 -12.13 -11.08 45.91
C THR A 4 -11.93 -9.94 44.93
N VAL A 5 -11.20 -8.91 45.36
CA VAL A 5 -10.65 -7.86 44.46
C VAL A 5 -9.57 -8.51 43.61
N ARG A 6 -9.82 -8.64 42.31
CA ARG A 6 -8.80 -9.04 41.34
C ARG A 6 -7.78 -7.92 41.21
N ALA A 7 -6.56 -8.16 41.65
CA ALA A 7 -5.44 -7.28 41.43
C ALA A 7 -5.19 -7.17 39.92
N VAL A 8 -5.32 -5.96 39.37
CA VAL A 8 -4.85 -5.62 38.04
C VAL A 8 -3.31 -5.61 38.13
N SER A 9 -2.67 -6.58 37.51
CA SER A 9 -1.22 -6.64 37.43
C SER A 9 -0.71 -5.44 36.63
N GLU A 10 0.05 -4.57 37.28
CA GLU A 10 0.80 -3.51 36.60
C GLU A 10 1.76 -4.16 35.59
N PRO A 11 1.89 -3.60 34.36
CA PRO A 11 2.83 -4.11 33.39
C PRO A 11 4.25 -3.95 33.91
N THR A 12 4.95 -5.06 34.01
CA THR A 12 6.35 -5.10 34.43
C THR A 12 7.22 -4.26 33.48
N ARG A 13 8.01 -3.38 34.02
CA ARG A 13 8.89 -2.36 33.36
C ARG A 13 9.94 -2.92 32.40
N ASN A 14 9.94 -4.20 32.04
CA ASN A 14 11.01 -4.88 31.26
C ASN A 14 10.51 -5.80 30.15
N SER A 15 9.25 -5.69 29.71
CA SER A 15 8.82 -6.41 28.51
C SER A 15 9.32 -5.67 27.27
N ALA A 16 9.98 -6.39 26.35
CA ALA A 16 10.25 -5.90 25.01
C ALA A 16 8.94 -5.36 24.41
N PRO A 17 8.97 -4.24 23.67
CA PRO A 17 7.75 -3.68 23.10
C PRO A 17 7.07 -4.77 22.26
N ASP A 18 5.79 -4.96 22.52
CA ASP A 18 4.98 -5.90 21.74
C ASP A 18 5.06 -5.49 20.27
N SER A 19 5.49 -6.40 19.40
CA SER A 19 5.61 -6.15 17.97
C SER A 19 4.29 -5.73 17.33
N SER A 20 3.16 -6.07 17.94
CA SER A 20 1.82 -5.63 17.51
C SER A 20 1.63 -4.11 17.58
N VAL A 21 2.38 -3.42 18.47
CA VAL A 21 2.34 -1.95 18.58
C VAL A 21 2.98 -1.26 17.36
N MET A 22 3.84 -1.98 16.62
CA MET A 22 4.51 -1.49 15.42
C MET A 22 3.69 -1.71 14.14
N GLN A 23 2.48 -2.20 14.26
CA GLN A 23 1.55 -2.40 13.14
C GLN A 23 0.24 -1.67 13.39
N ILE A 24 -0.35 -1.18 12.31
CA ILE A 24 -1.68 -0.57 12.33
C ILE A 24 -2.72 -1.69 12.21
N ASP A 25 -3.82 -1.57 12.93
CA ASP A 25 -5.02 -2.39 12.70
C ASP A 25 -5.71 -1.90 11.41
N GLU A 26 -5.14 -2.28 10.26
CA GLU A 26 -5.57 -1.81 8.95
C GLU A 26 -7.08 -1.96 8.70
N PRO A 27 -7.71 -3.11 9.02
CA PRO A 27 -9.15 -3.28 8.80
C PRO A 27 -10.01 -2.22 9.49
N SER A 28 -9.57 -1.73 10.65
CA SER A 28 -10.30 -0.70 11.40
C SER A 28 -10.12 0.72 10.84
N PHE A 29 -9.07 0.96 10.06
CA PHE A 29 -8.73 2.31 9.58
C PHE A 29 -8.83 2.47 8.06
N LEU A 30 -8.87 1.39 7.28
CA LEU A 30 -9.12 1.47 5.85
C LEU A 30 -10.46 2.13 5.58
N GLY A 31 -10.45 3.14 4.71
CA GLY A 31 -11.61 3.96 4.39
C GLY A 31 -11.87 5.14 5.33
N ASN A 32 -11.20 5.24 6.47
CA ASN A 32 -11.27 6.42 7.34
C ASN A 32 -10.78 7.65 6.60
N ARG A 33 -11.34 8.79 6.95
CA ARG A 33 -10.99 10.08 6.33
C ARG A 33 -10.08 10.89 7.23
N LEU A 34 -9.00 11.40 6.65
CA LEU A 34 -8.16 12.41 7.28
C LEU A 34 -8.89 13.75 7.29
N GLN A 35 -8.87 14.46 8.43
CA GLN A 35 -9.54 15.76 8.57
C GLN A 35 -8.95 16.81 7.63
N ARG A 36 -9.78 17.31 6.75
CA ARG A 36 -9.41 18.27 5.69
C ARG A 36 -9.01 19.64 6.23
N GLU A 37 -9.64 20.04 7.34
CA GLU A 37 -9.50 21.38 7.94
C GLU A 37 -8.28 21.51 8.86
N THR A 38 -7.57 20.41 9.12
CA THR A 38 -6.37 20.42 9.96
C THR A 38 -5.34 21.38 9.40
N LEU A 39 -4.90 22.33 10.25
CA LEU A 39 -3.96 23.39 9.89
C LEU A 39 -2.52 22.92 10.13
N LEU A 40 -1.72 23.00 9.10
CA LEU A 40 -0.31 22.64 9.09
C LEU A 40 0.55 23.86 8.79
N THR A 41 1.82 23.82 9.22
CA THR A 41 2.82 24.84 8.87
C THR A 41 3.98 24.17 8.14
N ASP A 42 4.32 24.66 6.96
CA ASP A 42 5.43 24.15 6.16
C ASP A 42 6.81 24.68 6.65
N THR A 43 7.86 24.21 5.96
CA THR A 43 9.27 24.59 6.26
C THR A 43 9.56 26.09 6.13
N ASP A 44 8.74 26.84 5.41
CA ASP A 44 8.88 28.29 5.24
C ASP A 44 8.00 29.08 6.19
N GLY A 45 7.30 28.39 7.12
CA GLY A 45 6.40 28.99 8.08
C GLY A 45 5.02 29.35 7.50
N ARG A 46 4.72 28.92 6.27
CA ARG A 46 3.42 29.17 5.65
C ARG A 46 2.41 28.17 6.17
N GLN A 47 1.26 28.69 6.59
CA GLN A 47 0.13 27.86 7.00
C GLN A 47 -0.66 27.38 5.79
N PHE A 48 -1.11 26.12 5.84
CA PHE A 48 -1.99 25.53 4.85
C PHE A 48 -2.87 24.46 5.49
N ARG A 49 -3.98 24.13 4.85
CA ARG A 49 -4.87 23.05 5.30
C ARG A 49 -4.55 21.75 4.61
N VAL A 50 -4.78 20.64 5.27
CA VAL A 50 -4.66 19.31 4.66
C VAL A 50 -5.48 19.21 3.37
N ALA A 51 -6.63 19.87 3.30
CA ALA A 51 -7.46 19.98 2.09
C ALA A 51 -6.69 20.43 0.85
N GLU A 52 -5.67 21.30 1.00
CA GLU A 52 -4.85 21.78 -0.12
C GLU A 52 -3.94 20.72 -0.73
N MET A 53 -3.68 19.64 0.01
CA MET A 53 -2.93 18.47 -0.46
C MET A 53 -3.82 17.41 -1.11
N MET A 54 -5.15 17.52 -0.97
CA MET A 54 -6.14 16.59 -1.52
C MET A 54 -6.52 16.92 -2.98
N GLY A 55 -7.47 16.17 -3.54
CA GLY A 55 -7.87 16.22 -4.95
C GLY A 55 -7.02 15.40 -5.89
N LYS A 56 -6.01 14.71 -5.34
CA LYS A 56 -5.14 13.72 -5.98
C LYS A 56 -4.74 12.69 -4.93
N PRO A 57 -4.30 11.49 -5.34
CA PRO A 57 -3.68 10.54 -4.41
C PRO A 57 -2.61 11.23 -3.57
N LEU A 58 -2.64 10.99 -2.26
CA LEU A 58 -1.70 11.57 -1.32
C LEU A 58 -0.95 10.46 -0.57
N ILE A 59 0.37 10.51 -0.63
CA ILE A 59 1.23 9.66 0.22
C ILE A 59 1.50 10.46 1.49
N LEU A 60 1.00 9.98 2.62
CA LEU A 60 1.25 10.56 3.93
C LEU A 60 2.35 9.75 4.64
N LEU A 61 3.39 10.43 5.06
CA LEU A 61 4.47 9.92 5.90
C LEU A 61 4.46 10.64 7.24
N LEU A 62 4.23 9.91 8.31
CA LEU A 62 4.35 10.43 9.67
C LEU A 62 5.78 10.22 10.15
N SER A 63 6.41 11.30 10.63
CA SER A 63 7.82 11.35 10.98
C SER A 63 8.00 12.18 12.24
N TYR A 64 9.21 12.27 12.79
CA TYR A 64 9.58 13.36 13.71
C TYR A 64 10.97 13.86 13.34
N TYR A 65 11.16 15.17 13.40
CA TYR A 65 12.33 15.79 12.77
C TYR A 65 13.59 15.75 13.64
N GLY A 66 13.42 15.49 14.93
CA GLY A 66 14.54 15.20 15.83
C GLY A 66 15.05 13.76 15.80
N CYS A 67 14.58 12.94 14.86
CA CYS A 67 14.99 11.54 14.72
C CYS A 67 16.38 11.43 14.08
N ASP A 68 17.24 10.60 14.66
CA ASP A 68 18.52 10.19 14.09
C ASP A 68 18.51 8.75 13.51
N GLY A 69 17.34 8.11 13.47
CA GLY A 69 17.13 6.71 13.10
C GLY A 69 16.34 6.49 11.82
N SER A 70 15.15 5.89 11.96
CA SER A 70 14.36 5.43 10.80
C SER A 70 13.68 6.54 10.00
N CYS A 71 13.34 7.69 10.60
CA CYS A 71 12.62 8.75 9.91
C CYS A 71 13.41 9.36 8.73
N PRO A 72 14.71 9.74 8.89
CA PRO A 72 15.53 10.16 7.76
C PRO A 72 15.61 9.08 6.67
N THR A 73 15.81 7.83 7.08
CA THR A 73 15.91 6.69 6.16
C THR A 73 14.63 6.53 5.35
N MET A 74 13.46 6.60 5.99
CA MET A 74 12.16 6.51 5.30
C MET A 74 11.97 7.60 4.26
N ASN A 75 12.29 8.86 4.60
CA ASN A 75 12.20 9.99 3.66
C ASN A 75 13.16 9.81 2.49
N ALA A 76 14.43 9.45 2.75
CA ALA A 76 15.44 9.24 1.72
C ALA A 76 15.11 8.07 0.78
N GLU A 77 14.66 6.93 1.33
CA GLU A 77 14.25 5.79 0.51
C GLU A 77 13.00 6.09 -0.32
N LEU A 78 12.03 6.81 0.24
CA LEU A 78 10.87 7.27 -0.51
C LEU A 78 11.31 8.17 -1.67
N ALA A 79 12.20 9.16 -1.44
CA ALA A 79 12.72 10.02 -2.49
C ALA A 79 13.35 9.22 -3.63
N LYS A 80 14.27 8.28 -3.30
CA LYS A 80 14.95 7.42 -4.28
C LYS A 80 13.98 6.56 -5.11
N VAL A 81 12.89 6.11 -4.49
CA VAL A 81 11.89 5.32 -5.20
C VAL A 81 11.05 6.21 -6.09
N LEU A 82 10.62 7.38 -5.61
CA LEU A 82 9.83 8.33 -6.38
C LEU A 82 10.57 8.88 -7.62
N GLU A 83 11.89 9.01 -7.58
CA GLU A 83 12.71 9.33 -8.77
C GLU A 83 12.58 8.28 -9.89
N LYS A 84 12.32 7.03 -9.51
CA LYS A 84 12.20 5.90 -10.45
C LYS A 84 10.76 5.66 -10.91
N VAL A 85 9.76 6.26 -10.27
CA VAL A 85 8.37 6.21 -10.70
C VAL A 85 8.24 6.95 -12.02
N LYS A 86 7.83 6.26 -13.09
CA LYS A 86 7.70 6.84 -14.42
C LYS A 86 6.27 7.00 -14.89
N ARG A 87 5.37 6.20 -14.30
CA ARG A 87 3.96 6.18 -14.68
C ARG A 87 3.19 7.40 -14.17
N PHE A 88 3.63 7.96 -13.06
CA PHE A 88 2.98 9.10 -12.39
C PHE A 88 4.00 10.20 -12.11
N GLN A 89 3.57 11.44 -12.21
CA GLN A 89 4.40 12.62 -11.94
C GLN A 89 4.03 13.25 -10.61
N LEU A 90 5.01 13.36 -9.72
CA LEU A 90 4.85 14.05 -8.43
C LEU A 90 4.40 15.49 -8.64
N GLY A 91 3.41 15.92 -7.86
CA GLY A 91 2.77 17.25 -7.94
C GLY A 91 1.67 17.32 -8.99
N LYS A 92 1.76 16.56 -10.08
CA LYS A 92 0.76 16.53 -11.15
C LYS A 92 -0.28 15.43 -10.93
N ASP A 93 0.16 14.20 -10.75
CA ASP A 93 -0.72 13.03 -10.66
C ASP A 93 -0.94 12.59 -9.21
N TYR A 94 0.02 12.79 -8.33
CA TYR A 94 -0.06 12.52 -6.90
C TYR A 94 0.77 13.53 -6.11
N ARG A 95 0.60 13.56 -4.78
CA ARG A 95 1.34 14.42 -3.85
C ARG A 95 1.92 13.61 -2.70
N VAL A 96 2.89 14.20 -2.01
CA VAL A 96 3.46 13.64 -0.78
C VAL A 96 3.40 14.68 0.33
N LEU A 97 3.06 14.24 1.52
CA LEU A 97 3.02 15.05 2.72
C LEU A 97 3.73 14.32 3.86
N THR A 98 4.82 14.90 4.35
CA THR A 98 5.46 14.46 5.59
C THR A 98 5.03 15.38 6.73
N VAL A 99 4.45 14.80 7.79
CA VAL A 99 4.01 15.56 8.98
C VAL A 99 4.71 15.05 10.22
N SER A 100 5.25 15.96 11.02
CA SER A 100 5.81 15.57 12.31
C SER A 100 4.72 15.22 13.32
N PHE A 101 4.91 14.11 14.01
CA PHE A 101 4.11 13.71 15.16
C PHE A 101 4.73 14.12 16.50
N ASP A 102 5.89 14.78 16.50
CA ASP A 102 6.46 15.36 17.73
C ASP A 102 5.94 16.79 17.92
N LYS A 103 5.20 17.01 19.00
CA LYS A 103 4.64 18.33 19.36
C LYS A 103 5.72 19.41 19.60
N ARG A 104 7.00 19.02 19.75
CA ARG A 104 8.13 19.92 19.94
C ARG A 104 8.69 20.42 18.61
N ASP A 105 8.36 19.77 17.50
CA ASP A 105 8.83 20.17 16.19
C ASP A 105 8.19 21.46 15.72
N THR A 106 8.96 22.25 14.99
CA THR A 106 8.61 23.56 14.45
C THR A 106 8.92 23.61 12.94
N ALA A 107 8.51 24.66 12.27
CA ALA A 107 8.89 24.90 10.88
C ALA A 107 10.41 24.93 10.70
N ALA A 108 11.15 25.46 11.69
CA ALA A 108 12.61 25.50 11.68
C ALA A 108 13.21 24.10 11.78
N THR A 109 12.72 23.24 12.68
CA THR A 109 13.18 21.85 12.78
C THR A 109 12.84 21.05 11.52
N ALA A 110 11.69 21.30 10.90
CA ALA A 110 11.31 20.71 9.62
C ALA A 110 12.27 21.10 8.49
N LYS A 111 12.66 22.39 8.44
CA LYS A 111 13.62 22.91 7.46
C LYS A 111 15.01 22.32 7.66
N ASP A 112 15.46 22.23 8.89
CA ASP A 112 16.74 21.62 9.26
C ASP A 112 16.78 20.12 8.93
N PHE A 113 15.69 19.41 9.20
CA PHE A 113 15.54 18.00 8.84
C PHE A 113 15.66 17.80 7.33
N LEU A 114 14.94 18.60 6.55
CA LEU A 114 14.99 18.53 5.08
C LEU A 114 16.41 18.79 4.54
N ALA A 115 17.10 19.77 5.09
CA ALA A 115 18.48 20.10 4.69
C ALA A 115 19.51 19.03 5.06
N LYS A 116 19.33 18.37 6.22
CA LYS A 116 20.30 17.39 6.76
C LYS A 116 20.02 15.96 6.32
N SER A 117 18.77 15.62 6.14
CA SER A 117 18.34 14.26 5.84
C SER A 117 18.50 13.89 4.38
N ALA A 118 19.09 14.80 3.62
CA ALA A 118 19.63 14.62 2.27
C ALA A 118 18.85 13.60 1.43
N GLY A 119 17.61 13.81 1.25
CA GLY A 119 16.88 12.78 0.54
C GLY A 119 15.87 13.29 -0.45
N VAL A 120 15.38 14.52 -0.26
CA VAL A 120 14.35 15.07 -1.14
C VAL A 120 15.01 16.04 -2.14
N PRO A 121 15.15 15.66 -3.42
CA PRO A 121 15.66 16.55 -4.44
C PRO A 121 14.84 17.83 -4.55
N GLU A 122 15.49 18.95 -4.87
CA GLU A 122 14.81 20.24 -5.05
C GLU A 122 13.67 20.17 -6.09
N ALA A 123 13.83 19.36 -7.12
CA ALA A 123 12.80 19.11 -8.12
C ALA A 123 11.53 18.48 -7.57
N MET A 124 11.57 17.86 -6.38
CA MET A 124 10.41 17.24 -5.72
C MET A 124 9.66 18.19 -4.80
N VAL A 125 10.22 19.32 -4.41
CA VAL A 125 9.65 20.26 -3.42
C VAL A 125 8.27 20.78 -3.87
N GLY A 126 8.00 20.90 -5.14
CA GLY A 126 6.69 21.33 -5.66
C GLY A 126 5.54 20.34 -5.41
N GLY A 127 5.84 19.06 -5.22
CA GLY A 127 4.84 18.01 -4.99
C GLY A 127 4.92 17.33 -3.62
N TRP A 128 5.98 17.61 -2.86
CA TRP A 128 6.23 17.03 -1.55
C TRP A 128 6.41 18.13 -0.49
N ARG A 129 5.47 18.22 0.44
CA ARG A 129 5.55 19.17 1.55
C ARG A 129 5.97 18.47 2.84
N HIS A 130 6.83 19.14 3.61
CA HIS A 130 7.16 18.78 4.99
C HIS A 130 6.50 19.80 5.91
N ALA A 131 5.82 19.34 6.95
CA ALA A 131 5.03 20.21 7.80
C ALA A 131 4.99 19.75 9.26
N VAL A 132 4.55 20.67 10.11
CA VAL A 132 4.26 20.42 11.53
C VAL A 132 2.80 20.80 11.80
N LEU A 133 2.18 20.18 12.82
CA LEU A 133 0.92 20.68 13.38
C LEU A 133 1.21 21.92 14.22
N GLN A 134 0.54 23.02 13.90
CA GLN A 134 0.83 24.30 14.55
C GLN A 134 0.29 24.41 15.98
N ALA A 135 -0.92 23.99 16.19
CA ALA A 135 -1.57 23.94 17.50
C ALA A 135 -2.61 22.86 17.44
N GLY A 136 -2.26 21.65 17.82
CA GLY A 136 -3.22 20.60 17.65
C GLY A 136 -2.83 19.31 18.37
N ASP A 137 -3.77 18.42 18.40
CA ASP A 137 -3.59 17.08 18.87
C ASP A 137 -2.89 16.23 17.81
N VAL A 138 -1.56 16.17 17.89
CA VAL A 138 -0.73 15.33 17.00
C VAL A 138 -1.10 13.85 17.12
N GLN A 139 -1.56 13.42 18.31
CA GLN A 139 -2.02 12.04 18.50
C GLN A 139 -3.37 11.80 17.83
N GLY A 140 -4.29 12.76 17.93
CA GLY A 140 -5.56 12.72 17.21
C GLY A 140 -5.35 12.65 15.71
N PHE A 141 -4.54 13.55 15.14
CA PHE A 141 -4.23 13.56 13.71
C PHE A 141 -3.62 12.23 13.24
N ALA A 142 -2.60 11.72 13.95
CA ALA A 142 -2.00 10.43 13.63
C ALA A 142 -2.99 9.27 13.81
N GLY A 143 -3.83 9.35 14.83
CA GLY A 143 -4.86 8.37 15.15
C GLY A 143 -5.94 8.24 14.07
N GLU A 144 -6.24 9.28 13.29
CA GLU A 144 -7.20 9.21 12.18
C GLU A 144 -6.82 8.17 11.12
N VAL A 145 -5.52 7.93 10.96
CA VAL A 145 -4.98 6.92 10.05
C VAL A 145 -4.44 5.70 10.79
N GLY A 146 -4.81 5.51 12.04
CA GLY A 146 -4.40 4.37 12.87
C GLY A 146 -2.94 4.38 13.32
N PHE A 147 -2.21 5.46 13.05
CA PHE A 147 -0.81 5.57 13.42
C PHE A 147 -0.68 5.88 14.91
N ARG A 148 -0.03 4.98 15.65
CA ARG A 148 0.24 5.13 17.09
C ARG A 148 1.71 5.28 17.33
N PHE A 149 2.06 6.13 18.27
CA PHE A 149 3.44 6.35 18.69
C PHE A 149 3.51 6.63 20.19
N PHE A 150 4.60 6.28 20.80
CA PHE A 150 4.84 6.55 22.23
C PHE A 150 6.33 6.69 22.49
N TRP A 151 6.66 7.49 23.49
CA TRP A 151 8.04 7.69 23.89
C TRP A 151 8.54 6.49 24.71
N SER A 152 9.69 5.94 24.37
CA SER A 152 10.37 4.90 25.13
C SER A 152 11.54 5.48 25.92
N ASP A 153 11.45 5.48 27.24
CA ASP A 153 12.54 5.92 28.09
C ASP A 153 13.77 5.02 28.00
N ALA A 154 13.59 3.76 27.70
CA ALA A 154 14.66 2.79 27.50
C ALA A 154 15.42 3.04 26.20
N ALA A 155 14.69 3.29 25.10
CA ALA A 155 15.28 3.55 23.80
C ALA A 155 15.67 5.03 23.60
N LYS A 156 15.21 5.95 24.48
CA LYS A 156 15.31 7.41 24.32
C LYS A 156 14.81 7.90 22.94
N ALA A 157 13.80 7.23 22.41
CA ALA A 157 13.24 7.48 21.11
C ALA A 157 11.72 7.21 21.09
N PHE A 158 11.03 7.75 20.11
CA PHE A 158 9.65 7.34 19.82
C PHE A 158 9.65 5.96 19.16
N LEU A 159 8.80 5.08 19.68
CA LEU A 159 8.43 3.83 19.03
C LEU A 159 7.19 4.06 18.19
N HIS A 160 7.24 3.72 16.91
CA HIS A 160 6.19 3.95 15.93
C HIS A 160 6.32 3.01 14.74
N PRO A 161 5.24 2.74 13.98
CA PRO A 161 5.33 1.99 12.73
C PRO A 161 6.16 2.73 11.68
N ASN A 162 6.98 2.00 10.92
CA ASN A 162 7.57 2.51 9.68
C ASN A 162 6.60 2.23 8.52
N VAL A 163 5.74 3.18 8.19
CA VAL A 163 4.64 2.99 7.26
C VAL A 163 4.39 4.23 6.41
N LEU A 164 4.08 4.03 5.13
CA LEU A 164 3.46 5.00 4.24
C LEU A 164 1.96 4.77 4.22
N VAL A 165 1.18 5.83 4.35
CA VAL A 165 -0.28 5.78 4.25
C VAL A 165 -0.67 6.39 2.91
N PHE A 166 -1.36 5.62 2.08
CA PHE A 166 -1.88 6.09 0.80
C PHE A 166 -3.32 6.51 0.98
N LEU A 167 -3.60 7.76 0.61
CA LEU A 167 -4.93 8.37 0.72
C LEU A 167 -5.49 8.62 -0.69
N THR A 168 -6.80 8.40 -0.83
CA THR A 168 -7.53 8.75 -2.05
C THR A 168 -7.58 10.28 -2.25
N PRO A 169 -8.00 10.78 -3.43
CA PRO A 169 -8.24 12.22 -3.65
C PRO A 169 -9.18 12.85 -2.61
N GLU A 170 -10.13 12.08 -2.06
CA GLU A 170 -11.04 12.50 -1.01
C GLU A 170 -10.42 12.45 0.41
N GLY A 171 -9.18 11.98 0.54
CA GLY A 171 -8.50 11.83 1.82
C GLY A 171 -8.88 10.58 2.62
N ARG A 172 -9.42 9.54 1.96
CA ARG A 172 -9.71 8.25 2.60
C ARG A 172 -8.48 7.36 2.58
N VAL A 173 -8.21 6.65 3.66
CA VAL A 173 -7.13 5.68 3.73
C VAL A 173 -7.40 4.54 2.75
N ALA A 174 -6.56 4.41 1.73
CA ALA A 174 -6.65 3.37 0.70
C ALA A 174 -5.75 2.18 1.01
N ARG A 175 -4.50 2.44 1.44
CA ARG A 175 -3.47 1.41 1.61
C ARG A 175 -2.42 1.84 2.63
N TYR A 176 -1.72 0.83 3.18
CA TYR A 176 -0.51 0.99 3.97
C TYR A 176 0.64 0.22 3.31
N ILE A 177 1.83 0.79 3.32
CA ILE A 177 3.06 0.09 2.90
C ILE A 177 4.08 0.22 4.01
N TYR A 178 4.51 -0.92 4.56
CA TYR A 178 5.43 -0.99 5.68
C TYR A 178 6.89 -1.15 5.25
N GLY A 179 7.77 -0.72 6.13
CA GLY A 179 9.19 -0.94 6.02
C GLY A 179 9.95 0.21 5.37
N THR A 180 11.27 0.14 5.52
CA THR A 180 12.21 1.14 4.98
C THR A 180 12.68 0.81 3.57
N ARG A 181 12.41 -0.40 3.06
CA ARG A 181 12.74 -0.81 1.69
C ARG A 181 11.47 -0.80 0.87
N MET A 182 11.45 0.07 -0.13
CA MET A 182 10.31 0.27 -1.00
C MET A 182 10.71 -0.09 -2.43
N ASP A 183 9.78 -0.67 -3.18
CA ASP A 183 9.97 -0.91 -4.61
C ASP A 183 9.00 -0.04 -5.43
N VAL A 184 9.42 0.29 -6.63
CA VAL A 184 8.69 1.19 -7.55
C VAL A 184 7.31 0.63 -7.88
N GLN A 185 7.22 -0.67 -8.13
CA GLN A 185 5.98 -1.31 -8.55
C GLN A 185 4.92 -1.27 -7.45
N THR A 186 5.32 -1.54 -6.20
CA THR A 186 4.44 -1.44 -5.05
C THR A 186 3.90 -0.03 -4.87
N ILE A 187 4.76 0.99 -5.03
CA ILE A 187 4.34 2.41 -4.95
C ILE A 187 3.39 2.77 -6.09
N GLU A 188 3.70 2.40 -7.34
CA GLU A 188 2.83 2.69 -8.50
C GLU A 188 1.46 2.02 -8.38
N LEU A 189 1.40 0.78 -7.88
CA LEU A 189 0.15 0.08 -7.62
C LEU A 189 -0.65 0.76 -6.50
N ALA A 190 -0.01 1.17 -5.41
CA ALA A 190 -0.68 1.86 -4.32
C ALA A 190 -1.21 3.24 -4.74
N ILE A 191 -0.47 3.99 -5.57
CA ILE A 191 -0.96 5.25 -6.16
C ILE A 191 -2.17 4.95 -7.06
N THR A 192 -2.13 3.88 -7.88
CA THR A 192 -3.25 3.48 -8.73
C THR A 192 -4.49 3.15 -7.92
N ASP A 193 -4.34 2.36 -6.84
CA ASP A 193 -5.47 2.01 -5.97
C ASP A 193 -6.07 3.25 -5.30
N ALA A 194 -5.23 4.16 -4.83
CA ALA A 194 -5.69 5.42 -4.25
C ALA A 194 -6.40 6.32 -5.27
N ASP A 195 -5.88 6.43 -6.50
CA ASP A 195 -6.48 7.23 -7.59
C ASP A 195 -7.84 6.69 -8.01
N TRP A 196 -8.02 5.39 -8.00
CA TRP A 196 -9.28 4.74 -8.32
C TRP A 196 -10.21 4.57 -7.12
N GLU A 197 -9.88 5.20 -6.00
CA GLU A 197 -10.60 5.13 -4.72
C GLU A 197 -10.83 3.70 -4.23
N ARG A 198 -9.95 2.78 -4.59
CA ARG A 198 -9.99 1.41 -4.12
C ARG A 198 -9.52 1.34 -2.70
N ILE A 199 -10.46 1.15 -1.83
CA ILE A 199 -10.20 0.84 -0.43
C ILE A 199 -10.26 -0.68 -0.33
N SER A 200 -9.18 -1.28 0.12
CA SER A 200 -9.16 -2.72 0.31
C SER A 200 -10.02 -3.11 1.50
N SER A 201 -11.31 -3.11 1.28
CA SER A 201 -12.17 -3.98 2.08
C SER A 201 -12.07 -5.39 1.52
N SER A 202 -12.11 -6.36 2.37
CA SER A 202 -11.99 -7.81 2.09
C SER A 202 -13.00 -8.40 1.09
N THR A 203 -13.71 -7.61 0.31
CA THR A 203 -14.62 -8.03 -0.75
C THR A 203 -13.90 -8.08 -2.09
N ALA A 204 -13.15 -9.09 -2.23
CA ALA A 204 -12.30 -9.60 -3.28
C ALA A 204 -12.91 -9.77 -4.70
N VAL A 205 -14.02 -9.17 -5.07
CA VAL A 205 -14.65 -9.45 -6.37
C VAL A 205 -14.18 -8.50 -7.48
N PHE A 206 -13.68 -7.30 -7.13
CA PHE A 206 -13.20 -6.34 -8.13
C PHE A 206 -11.67 -6.33 -8.30
N ASP A 207 -10.91 -6.88 -7.36
CA ASP A 207 -9.46 -7.13 -7.50
C ASP A 207 -9.15 -8.13 -8.63
N MET A 208 -10.16 -8.85 -9.12
CA MET A 208 -10.01 -9.95 -10.07
C MET A 208 -9.64 -9.51 -11.50
N ILE A 209 -9.94 -8.30 -11.91
CA ILE A 209 -9.69 -7.86 -13.31
C ILE A 209 -8.40 -7.03 -13.44
N THR A 210 -8.01 -6.31 -12.42
CA THR A 210 -6.81 -5.43 -12.45
C THR A 210 -5.71 -5.83 -11.49
N GLY A 211 -6.03 -6.57 -10.43
CA GLY A 211 -5.10 -7.23 -9.52
C GLY A 211 -4.78 -8.67 -9.91
N ALA A 212 -5.10 -9.08 -11.13
CA ALA A 212 -4.95 -10.48 -11.57
C ALA A 212 -3.55 -11.08 -11.35
N CYS A 213 -2.52 -10.24 -11.33
CA CYS A 213 -1.13 -10.70 -11.13
C CYS A 213 -0.59 -10.40 -9.72
N PHE A 214 -1.21 -9.50 -8.97
CA PHE A 214 -0.70 -9.03 -7.68
C PHE A 214 -1.78 -9.02 -6.62
N SER A 215 -1.45 -9.52 -5.43
CA SER A 215 -2.26 -9.39 -4.22
C SER A 215 -1.49 -8.61 -3.16
N TYR A 216 -2.21 -7.79 -2.40
CA TYR A 216 -1.62 -7.09 -1.27
C TYR A 216 -1.53 -8.03 -0.07
N ASN A 217 -0.32 -8.22 0.46
CA ASN A 217 -0.09 -9.03 1.67
C ASN A 217 -0.08 -8.12 2.89
N TYR A 218 -1.15 -8.18 3.69
CA TYR A 218 -1.29 -7.38 4.90
C TYR A 218 -0.24 -7.69 5.97
N ALA A 219 0.24 -8.94 6.05
CA ALA A 219 1.26 -9.31 7.03
C ALA A 219 2.63 -8.71 6.72
N GLU A 220 2.92 -8.47 5.45
CA GLU A 220 4.19 -7.91 4.99
C GLU A 220 4.07 -6.46 4.50
N GLY A 221 2.84 -5.91 4.41
CA GLY A 221 2.56 -4.55 3.97
C GLY A 221 3.02 -4.25 2.55
N ARG A 222 3.00 -5.25 1.64
CA ARG A 222 3.47 -5.10 0.26
C ARG A 222 2.68 -5.92 -0.73
N TYR A 223 2.73 -5.55 -2.01
CA TYR A 223 2.17 -6.33 -3.11
C TYR A 223 3.06 -7.54 -3.44
N GLN A 224 2.42 -8.69 -3.65
CA GLN A 224 3.07 -9.95 -4.05
C GLN A 224 2.37 -10.55 -5.26
N TRP A 225 3.08 -11.40 -5.99
CA TRP A 225 2.50 -12.17 -7.09
C TRP A 225 1.41 -13.10 -6.59
N ASN A 226 0.26 -13.05 -7.23
CA ASN A 226 -0.85 -13.97 -6.92
C ASN A 226 -0.64 -15.31 -7.64
N TYR A 227 0.24 -16.13 -7.08
CA TYR A 227 0.58 -17.45 -7.65
C TYR A 227 -0.64 -18.37 -7.78
N SER A 228 -1.60 -18.28 -6.87
CA SER A 228 -2.82 -19.09 -6.90
C SER A 228 -3.67 -18.77 -8.12
N LEU A 229 -3.84 -17.50 -8.45
CA LEU A 229 -4.58 -17.07 -9.63
C LEU A 229 -3.85 -17.43 -10.91
N LEU A 230 -2.53 -17.20 -10.97
CA LEU A 230 -1.71 -17.56 -12.13
C LEU A 230 -1.76 -19.07 -12.43
N ALA A 231 -1.70 -19.90 -11.39
CA ALA A 231 -1.85 -21.34 -11.51
C ALA A 231 -3.26 -21.72 -11.99
N GLY A 232 -4.31 -21.07 -11.48
CA GLY A 232 -5.69 -21.30 -11.89
C GLY A 232 -5.93 -20.97 -13.36
N VAL A 233 -5.49 -19.80 -13.81
CA VAL A 233 -5.58 -19.36 -15.22
C VAL A 233 -4.77 -20.28 -16.14
N GLY A 234 -3.55 -20.64 -15.72
CA GLY A 234 -2.70 -21.57 -16.47
C GLY A 234 -3.35 -22.93 -16.63
N SER A 235 -3.96 -23.48 -15.58
CA SER A 235 -4.68 -24.76 -15.61
C SER A 235 -5.93 -24.70 -16.54
N LEU A 236 -6.67 -23.61 -16.51
CA LEU A 236 -7.85 -23.40 -17.39
C LEU A 236 -7.43 -23.36 -18.86
N LEU A 237 -6.39 -22.62 -19.20
CA LEU A 237 -5.86 -22.53 -20.56
C LEU A 237 -5.37 -23.89 -21.05
N LEU A 238 -4.64 -24.63 -20.22
CA LEU A 238 -4.19 -25.99 -20.56
C LEU A 238 -5.37 -26.93 -20.80
N GLY A 239 -6.42 -26.84 -19.97
CA GLY A 239 -7.65 -27.60 -20.15
C GLY A 239 -8.36 -27.30 -21.48
N LEU A 240 -8.49 -26.03 -21.84
CA LEU A 240 -9.10 -25.59 -23.09
C LEU A 240 -8.30 -26.06 -24.33
N VAL A 241 -6.96 -25.94 -24.28
CA VAL A 241 -6.07 -26.44 -25.35
C VAL A 241 -6.19 -27.95 -25.47
N SER A 242 -6.19 -28.69 -24.36
CA SER A 242 -6.34 -30.16 -24.36
C SER A 242 -7.69 -30.60 -24.94
N MET A 243 -8.76 -29.92 -24.56
CA MET A 243 -10.10 -30.19 -25.09
C MET A 243 -10.21 -29.88 -26.59
N GLY A 244 -9.64 -28.74 -27.01
CA GLY A 244 -9.60 -28.33 -28.43
C GLY A 244 -8.80 -29.33 -29.30
N THR A 245 -7.63 -29.75 -28.84
CA THR A 245 -6.81 -30.75 -29.54
C THR A 245 -7.48 -32.11 -29.57
N GLY A 246 -8.13 -32.52 -28.47
CA GLY A 246 -8.93 -33.74 -28.43
C GLY A 246 -10.07 -33.72 -29.43
N ALA A 247 -10.83 -32.63 -29.51
CA ALA A 247 -11.91 -32.46 -30.46
C ALA A 247 -11.43 -32.51 -31.94
N VAL A 248 -10.29 -31.85 -32.24
CA VAL A 248 -9.69 -31.90 -33.58
C VAL A 248 -9.23 -33.32 -33.94
N ILE A 249 -8.59 -34.03 -33.04
CA ILE A 249 -8.16 -35.41 -33.25
C ILE A 249 -9.37 -36.32 -33.46
N TYR A 250 -10.39 -36.16 -32.62
CA TYR A 250 -11.66 -36.91 -32.75
C TYR A 250 -12.31 -36.67 -34.09
N ARG A 251 -12.50 -35.42 -34.53
CA ARG A 251 -13.07 -35.06 -35.83
C ARG A 251 -12.25 -35.67 -37.00
N ARG A 252 -10.93 -35.60 -36.93
CA ARG A 252 -10.03 -36.20 -37.94
C ARG A 252 -10.20 -37.73 -38.03
N ARG A 253 -10.28 -38.40 -36.87
CA ARG A 253 -10.51 -39.88 -36.83
C ARG A 253 -11.86 -40.25 -37.38
N MET A 254 -12.91 -39.50 -37.04
CA MET A 254 -14.27 -39.76 -37.60
C MET A 254 -14.33 -39.55 -39.11
N ALA A 255 -13.72 -38.48 -39.63
CA ALA A 255 -13.64 -38.22 -41.07
C ALA A 255 -12.86 -39.31 -41.82
N ARG A 256 -11.79 -39.86 -41.25
CA ARG A 256 -11.06 -41.01 -41.82
C ARG A 256 -11.94 -42.26 -41.88
N ARG A 257 -12.63 -42.63 -40.80
CA ARG A 257 -13.52 -43.79 -40.74
C ARG A 257 -14.66 -43.70 -41.75
N GLN A 258 -15.23 -42.51 -41.96
CA GLN A 258 -16.25 -42.27 -42.96
C GLN A 258 -15.71 -42.51 -44.40
N ARG A 259 -14.49 -42.05 -44.70
CA ARG A 259 -13.86 -42.26 -46.01
C ARG A 259 -13.59 -43.75 -46.28
N GLU A 260 -13.02 -44.46 -45.29
CA GLU A 260 -12.78 -45.90 -45.38
C GLU A 260 -14.06 -46.72 -45.56
N GLY A 261 -15.16 -46.31 -44.86
CA GLY A 261 -16.49 -46.94 -45.03
C GLY A 261 -17.14 -46.68 -46.37
N ILE A 262 -16.84 -45.56 -47.03
CA ILE A 262 -17.33 -45.23 -48.38
C ILE A 262 -16.52 -46.00 -49.47
N GLU A 263 -15.19 -46.10 -49.27
CA GLU A 263 -14.33 -46.85 -50.19
C GLU A 263 -14.62 -48.38 -50.16
N GLY A 264 -14.84 -48.96 -48.93
CA GLY A 264 -15.24 -50.32 -48.77
C GLY A 264 -16.57 -50.67 -49.50
N LYS A 265 -17.58 -49.80 -49.39
CA LYS A 265 -18.86 -49.99 -50.12
C LYS A 265 -18.74 -49.83 -51.64
N LYS A 266 -17.82 -49.04 -52.17
CA LYS A 266 -17.55 -48.90 -53.59
C LYS A 266 -16.80 -50.13 -54.15
N GLY A 267 -15.95 -50.78 -53.36
CA GLY A 267 -15.27 -52.00 -53.75
C GLY A 267 -16.21 -53.21 -53.87
N GLU A 268 -17.24 -53.32 -52.99
CA GLU A 268 -18.23 -54.39 -53.07
C GLU A 268 -19.25 -54.23 -54.27
N ALA A 269 -19.56 -52.99 -54.64
CA ALA A 269 -20.49 -52.76 -55.76
C ALA A 269 -19.83 -52.89 -57.14
N GLY A 270 -18.54 -53.07 -57.26
CA GLY A 270 -17.81 -53.21 -58.51
C GLY A 270 -17.50 -54.69 -58.88
N HIS A 271 -17.93 -55.67 -58.06
CA HIS A 271 -17.72 -57.10 -58.26
C HIS A 271 -19.04 -57.88 -58.40
N ALA A 272 -20.20 -57.26 -58.65
CA ALA A 272 -21.48 -57.90 -58.90
C ALA A 272 -21.89 -57.86 -60.41
#